data_7ab64988526fbe735af2dadf78dce096
#
_entry.id   7ab64988526fbe735af2dadf78dce096
#
_cell.length_a   1.000
_cell.length_b   1.000
_cell.length_c   1.000
_cell.angle_alpha   90.00
_cell.angle_beta   90.00
_cell.angle_gamma   90.00
#
_symmetry.space_group_name_H-M   'P 1'
#
loop_
_entity.id
_entity.type
_entity.pdbx_description
1 polymer ?
#
loop_
_entity_poly.entity_id
_entity_poly.type
_entity_poly.pdbx_seq_one_letter_code
_entity_poly.pdbx_strand_id
1 'polypeptide(L)'
;MRVIFKKTEGDYLEATIEVDGVKVVAMDEFGGDRYQAGENIDIRLSVGLHYEDEEWESMFSGNPEAKKELEHQSGRRYRAYGVVTGIDPEVIVDVGITHLSAPIDTSDRKVVGESIAFTIDRLDAHSS
;
A
#
# COMPACT_ATOMS: atom_id res chain seq x y z
N MET A 1 -5.37 8.18 -7.55
CA MET A 1 -6.66 7.57 -7.19
C MET A 1 -7.55 8.57 -6.48
N ARG A 2 -8.83 8.49 -6.70
CA ARG A 2 -9.82 9.35 -6.05
C ARG A 2 -10.21 8.76 -4.71
N VAL A 3 -10.11 9.54 -3.65
CA VAL A 3 -10.42 9.12 -2.29
C VAL A 3 -11.25 10.19 -1.58
N ILE A 4 -11.88 9.81 -0.47
CA ILE A 4 -12.56 10.75 0.41
C ILE A 4 -11.62 11.07 1.57
N PHE A 5 -11.30 12.35 1.73
CA PHE A 5 -10.48 12.80 2.85
C PHE A 5 -11.30 12.78 4.14
N LYS A 6 -10.78 12.20 5.21
CA LYS A 6 -11.47 12.15 6.51
C LYS A 6 -10.82 13.08 7.54
N LYS A 7 -9.51 12.94 7.76
CA LYS A 7 -8.76 13.77 8.71
C LYS A 7 -7.26 13.62 8.52
N THR A 8 -6.52 14.55 9.09
CA THR A 8 -5.07 14.42 9.24
C THR A 8 -4.69 14.81 10.66
N GLU A 9 -3.69 14.13 11.21
CA GLU A 9 -3.09 14.45 12.49
C GLU A 9 -1.68 14.98 12.22
N GLY A 10 -1.58 16.30 12.07
CA GLY A 10 -0.38 16.96 11.58
C GLY A 10 0.90 16.66 12.35
N ASP A 11 0.81 16.50 13.68
CA ASP A 11 1.98 16.22 14.51
C ASP A 11 2.60 14.85 14.23
N TYR A 12 1.77 13.90 13.85
CA TYR A 12 2.20 12.54 13.55
C TYR A 12 2.23 12.26 12.04
N LEU A 13 1.86 13.25 11.24
CA LEU A 13 1.77 13.13 9.79
C LEU A 13 0.91 11.94 9.36
N GLU A 14 -0.16 11.66 10.10
CA GLU A 14 -1.04 10.53 9.85
C GLU A 14 -2.36 11.02 9.28
N ALA A 15 -2.69 10.57 8.08
CA ALA A 15 -3.95 10.90 7.42
C ALA A 15 -4.85 9.68 7.35
N THR A 16 -6.15 9.91 7.49
CA THR A 16 -7.17 8.90 7.26
C THR A 16 -7.95 9.28 6.01
N ILE A 17 -8.02 8.35 5.07
CA ILE A 17 -8.77 8.48 3.82
C ILE A 17 -9.69 7.28 3.66
N GLU A 18 -10.67 7.40 2.76
CA GLU A 18 -11.59 6.32 2.44
C GLU A 18 -11.51 6.01 0.94
N VAL A 19 -11.26 4.75 0.62
CA VAL A 19 -11.16 4.24 -0.75
C VAL A 19 -12.21 3.15 -0.90
N ASP A 20 -13.19 3.36 -1.77
CA ASP A 20 -14.26 2.38 -2.03
C ASP A 20 -14.93 1.87 -0.75
N GLY A 21 -15.17 2.78 0.21
CA GLY A 21 -15.78 2.44 1.49
C GLY A 21 -14.82 1.85 2.53
N VAL A 22 -13.56 1.68 2.20
CA VAL A 22 -12.53 1.13 3.08
C VAL A 22 -11.66 2.24 3.65
N LYS A 23 -11.54 2.27 4.97
CA LYS A 23 -10.68 3.23 5.66
C LYS A 23 -9.21 2.85 5.49
N VAL A 24 -8.39 3.83 5.09
CA VAL A 24 -6.94 3.66 4.95
C VAL A 24 -6.24 4.76 5.73
N VAL A 25 -5.26 4.38 6.54
CA VAL A 25 -4.40 5.28 7.30
C VAL A 25 -3.01 5.26 6.68
N ALA A 26 -2.48 6.42 6.35
CA ALA A 26 -1.18 6.55 5.68
C ALA A 26 -0.45 7.79 6.15
N MET A 27 0.87 7.84 5.92
CA MET A 27 1.65 9.04 6.19
C MET A 27 1.21 10.15 5.24
N ASP A 28 0.91 11.32 5.81
CA ASP A 28 0.45 12.48 5.05
C ASP A 28 1.61 13.18 4.35
N GLU A 29 1.78 12.89 3.06
CA GLU A 29 2.75 13.55 2.19
C GLU A 29 2.04 14.43 1.14
N PHE A 30 0.74 14.69 1.34
CA PHE A 30 -0.08 15.45 0.39
C PHE A 30 -0.62 16.77 0.96
N GLY A 31 -0.26 17.12 2.19
CA GLY A 31 -0.73 18.35 2.82
C GLY A 31 -2.22 18.31 3.19
N GLY A 32 -2.64 17.28 3.93
CA GLY A 32 -4.03 17.06 4.28
C GLY A 32 -4.68 18.16 5.09
N ASP A 33 -3.91 19.00 5.78
CA ASP A 33 -4.41 20.13 6.59
C ASP A 33 -5.13 21.20 5.76
N ARG A 34 -4.94 21.22 4.44
CA ARG A 34 -5.65 22.13 3.52
C ARG A 34 -7.02 21.61 3.07
N TYR A 35 -7.38 20.39 3.43
CA TYR A 35 -8.65 19.77 3.04
C TYR A 35 -9.61 19.69 4.20
N GLN A 36 -10.89 19.55 3.89
CA GLN A 36 -11.96 19.36 4.87
C GLN A 36 -12.52 17.93 4.79
N ALA A 37 -12.95 17.41 5.92
CA ALA A 37 -13.58 16.09 5.98
C ALA A 37 -14.73 15.98 4.98
N GLY A 38 -14.71 14.89 4.21
CA GLY A 38 -15.71 14.64 3.18
C GLY A 38 -15.31 15.10 1.77
N GLU A 39 -14.23 15.86 1.61
CA GLU A 39 -13.76 16.25 0.27
C GLU A 39 -13.25 15.04 -0.50
N ASN A 40 -13.55 15.06 -1.80
CA ASN A 40 -12.94 14.10 -2.75
C ASN A 40 -11.63 14.69 -3.24
N ILE A 41 -10.56 13.95 -3.08
CA ILE A 41 -9.22 14.38 -3.47
C ILE A 41 -8.52 13.29 -4.29
N ASP A 42 -7.53 13.67 -5.07
CA ASP A 42 -6.67 12.73 -5.80
C ASP A 42 -5.37 12.56 -5.06
N ILE A 43 -5.04 11.32 -4.73
CA ILE A 43 -3.77 10.96 -4.11
C ILE A 43 -3.16 9.73 -4.77
N ARG A 44 -1.93 9.46 -4.43
CA ARG A 44 -1.20 8.26 -4.83
C ARG A 44 -0.67 7.58 -3.56
N LEU A 45 -0.95 6.31 -3.40
CA LEU A 45 -0.37 5.50 -2.33
C LEU A 45 0.95 4.90 -2.78
N SER A 46 1.90 4.84 -1.87
CA SER A 46 3.19 4.19 -2.10
C SER A 46 3.71 3.59 -0.80
N VAL A 47 4.67 2.69 -0.92
CA VAL A 47 5.34 2.14 0.25
C VAL A 47 6.48 3.06 0.64
N GLY A 48 6.38 3.69 1.80
CA GLY A 48 7.43 4.54 2.34
C GLY A 48 8.54 3.73 3.01
N LEU A 49 8.16 2.68 3.73
CA LEU A 49 9.09 1.76 4.37
C LEU A 49 8.55 0.34 4.26
N HIS A 50 9.39 -0.57 3.76
CA HIS A 50 9.13 -2.00 3.80
C HIS A 50 9.69 -2.60 5.10
N TYR A 51 9.10 -3.70 5.55
CA TYR A 51 9.74 -4.55 6.54
C TYR A 51 10.88 -5.30 5.85
N GLU A 52 12.11 -5.11 6.33
CA GLU A 52 13.31 -5.56 5.62
C GLU A 52 13.69 -7.03 5.86
N ASP A 53 13.17 -7.63 6.92
CA ASP A 53 13.55 -8.98 7.33
C ASP A 53 12.64 -10.07 6.76
N GLU A 54 11.89 -9.81 5.71
CA GLU A 54 11.04 -10.81 5.08
C GLU A 54 11.85 -11.75 4.20
N GLU A 55 11.52 -13.03 4.27
CA GLU A 55 12.14 -14.04 3.43
C GLU A 55 11.32 -14.26 2.15
N TRP A 56 12.01 -14.50 1.05
CA TRP A 56 11.42 -14.76 -0.26
C TRP A 56 10.32 -15.83 -0.20
N GLU A 57 10.66 -17.00 0.36
CA GLU A 57 9.72 -18.11 0.42
C GLU A 57 8.49 -17.80 1.26
N SER A 58 8.66 -17.09 2.36
CA SER A 58 7.56 -16.69 3.23
C SER A 58 6.61 -15.74 2.53
N MET A 59 7.13 -14.82 1.72
CA MET A 59 6.30 -13.90 0.95
C MET A 59 5.46 -14.65 -0.10
N PHE A 60 6.08 -15.51 -0.89
CA PHE A 60 5.37 -16.23 -1.96
C PHE A 60 4.46 -17.35 -1.46
N SER A 61 4.64 -17.83 -0.25
CA SER A 61 3.72 -18.77 0.39
C SER A 61 2.67 -18.12 1.27
N GLY A 62 2.78 -16.81 1.49
CA GLY A 62 1.95 -16.06 2.44
C GLY A 62 0.56 -15.68 1.96
N ASN A 63 0.25 -15.94 0.69
CA ASN A 63 -1.05 -15.60 0.11
C ASN A 63 -1.63 -16.77 -0.71
N PRO A 64 -1.92 -17.92 -0.05
CA PRO A 64 -2.39 -19.11 -0.79
C PRO A 64 -3.77 -18.95 -1.41
N GLU A 65 -4.57 -18.01 -0.92
CA GLU A 65 -5.91 -17.74 -1.44
C GLU A 65 -5.92 -16.74 -2.59
N ALA A 66 -4.77 -16.22 -2.98
CA ALA A 66 -4.62 -15.21 -4.03
C ALA A 66 -5.51 -13.97 -3.78
N LYS A 67 -5.64 -13.56 -2.52
CA LYS A 67 -6.41 -12.33 -2.20
C LYS A 67 -5.65 -11.08 -2.62
N LYS A 68 -6.43 -10.00 -2.76
CA LYS A 68 -5.91 -8.66 -3.09
C LYS A 68 -6.47 -7.70 -2.07
N GLU A 69 -5.70 -7.41 -1.02
CA GLU A 69 -6.13 -6.49 0.03
C GLU A 69 -4.95 -5.94 0.83
N LEU A 70 -5.19 -4.81 1.48
CA LEU A 70 -4.32 -4.25 2.50
C LEU A 70 -4.96 -4.51 3.85
N GLU A 71 -4.34 -5.35 4.67
CA GLU A 71 -4.79 -5.63 6.02
C GLU A 71 -4.11 -4.70 7.01
N HIS A 72 -4.89 -3.83 7.63
CA HIS A 72 -4.38 -2.87 8.59
C HIS A 72 -3.86 -3.59 9.84
N GLN A 73 -2.62 -3.29 10.23
CA GLN A 73 -1.98 -3.84 11.42
C GLN A 73 -2.07 -2.86 12.59
N SER A 74 -1.43 -1.71 12.44
CA SER A 74 -1.46 -0.63 13.42
C SER A 74 -0.90 0.64 12.78
N GLY A 75 -1.48 1.80 13.12
CA GLY A 75 -1.03 3.07 12.55
C GLY A 75 -0.99 3.04 11.03
N ARG A 76 0.20 3.18 10.46
CA ARG A 76 0.44 3.17 9.00
C ARG A 76 1.02 1.85 8.51
N ARG A 77 0.99 0.83 9.34
CA ARG A 77 1.54 -0.51 9.05
C ARG A 77 0.45 -1.42 8.51
N TYR A 78 0.80 -2.17 7.44
CA TYR A 78 -0.12 -3.06 6.74
C TYR A 78 0.54 -4.39 6.39
N ARG A 79 -0.28 -5.43 6.31
CA ARG A 79 0.07 -6.65 5.61
C ARG A 79 -0.59 -6.56 4.23
N ALA A 80 0.22 -6.58 3.18
CA ALA A 80 -0.25 -6.50 1.81
C ALA A 80 -0.38 -7.90 1.22
N TYR A 81 -1.52 -8.15 0.58
CA TYR A 81 -1.79 -9.38 -0.15
C TYR A 81 -2.12 -9.01 -1.59
N GLY A 82 -1.48 -9.68 -2.53
CA GLY A 82 -1.72 -9.35 -3.92
C GLY A 82 -1.13 -10.33 -4.90
N VAL A 83 -1.13 -9.91 -6.16
CA VAL A 83 -0.61 -10.68 -7.29
C VAL A 83 0.41 -9.82 -8.02
N VAL A 84 1.57 -10.40 -8.34
CA VAL A 84 2.63 -9.69 -9.07
C VAL A 84 2.16 -9.40 -10.49
N THR A 85 2.20 -8.13 -10.89
CA THR A 85 1.78 -7.69 -12.23
C THR A 85 2.95 -7.28 -13.13
N GLY A 86 4.11 -7.02 -12.55
CA GLY A 86 5.30 -6.65 -13.30
C GLY A 86 6.53 -6.70 -12.43
N ILE A 87 7.72 -6.70 -13.04
CA ILE A 87 9.00 -6.81 -12.33
C ILE A 87 10.01 -5.73 -12.73
N ASP A 88 9.68 -4.89 -13.70
CA ASP A 88 10.63 -3.92 -14.26
C ASP A 88 9.99 -2.51 -14.28
N PRO A 89 10.66 -1.49 -13.71
CA PRO A 89 11.96 -1.46 -13.04
C PRO A 89 11.95 -2.03 -11.62
N GLU A 90 10.80 -2.29 -11.05
CA GLU A 90 10.64 -2.87 -9.71
C GLU A 90 9.46 -3.86 -9.71
N VAL A 91 9.42 -4.72 -8.72
CA VAL A 91 8.32 -5.68 -8.59
C VAL A 91 7.06 -4.95 -8.13
N ILE A 92 6.04 -4.98 -8.96
CA ILE A 92 4.76 -4.31 -8.71
C ILE A 92 3.69 -5.36 -8.42
N VAL A 93 2.90 -5.10 -7.39
CA VAL A 93 1.87 -6.00 -6.88
C VAL A 93 0.52 -5.29 -6.89
N ASP A 94 -0.48 -5.93 -7.48
CA ASP A 94 -1.87 -5.50 -7.40
C ASP A 94 -2.45 -5.93 -6.06
N VAL A 95 -2.72 -4.97 -5.17
CA VAL A 95 -3.27 -5.21 -3.84
C VAL A 95 -4.77 -4.88 -3.77
N GLY A 96 -5.42 -4.76 -4.90
CA GLY A 96 -6.85 -4.51 -5.01
C GLY A 96 -7.18 -3.04 -5.19
N ILE A 97 -6.98 -2.23 -4.18
CA ILE A 97 -7.29 -0.78 -4.26
C ILE A 97 -6.24 0.00 -5.06
N THR A 98 -5.03 -0.53 -5.19
CA THR A 98 -3.94 0.11 -5.93
C THR A 98 -2.86 -0.93 -6.24
N HIS A 99 -1.78 -0.46 -6.88
CA HIS A 99 -0.57 -1.24 -7.12
C HIS A 99 0.56 -0.68 -6.25
N LEU A 100 1.30 -1.56 -5.59
CA LEU A 100 2.40 -1.18 -4.70
C LEU A 100 3.65 -1.99 -5.03
N SER A 101 4.82 -1.43 -4.71
CA SER A 101 6.08 -2.15 -4.88
C SER A 101 6.32 -3.14 -3.74
N ALA A 102 6.79 -4.32 -4.05
CA ALA A 102 7.18 -5.34 -3.09
C ALA A 102 8.66 -5.18 -2.69
N PRO A 103 9.07 -5.67 -1.49
CA PRO A 103 10.45 -5.56 -1.01
C PRO A 103 11.38 -6.61 -1.62
N ILE A 104 11.24 -6.87 -2.91
CA ILE A 104 12.06 -7.85 -3.63
C ILE A 104 12.52 -7.26 -4.95
N ASP A 105 13.64 -7.78 -5.44
CA ASP A 105 14.20 -7.39 -6.72
C ASP A 105 14.53 -8.67 -7.48
N THR A 106 14.00 -8.83 -8.67
CA THR A 106 14.21 -10.01 -9.50
C THR A 106 14.06 -9.70 -10.98
N SER A 107 14.78 -10.43 -11.80
CA SER A 107 14.61 -10.44 -13.24
C SER A 107 13.87 -11.69 -13.74
N ASP A 108 13.43 -12.56 -12.82
CA ASP A 108 12.70 -13.77 -13.17
C ASP A 108 11.25 -13.48 -13.48
N ARG A 109 10.91 -13.53 -14.76
CA ARG A 109 9.54 -13.25 -15.24
C ARG A 109 8.51 -14.27 -14.78
N LYS A 110 8.93 -15.41 -14.25
CA LYS A 110 8.01 -16.45 -13.76
C LYS A 110 7.24 -16.00 -12.53
N VAL A 111 7.73 -14.99 -11.80
CA VAL A 111 7.01 -14.47 -10.64
C VAL A 111 5.79 -13.64 -11.01
N VAL A 112 5.70 -13.15 -12.25
CA VAL A 112 4.51 -12.41 -12.72
C VAL A 112 3.32 -13.35 -12.73
N GLY A 113 2.25 -12.93 -12.07
CA GLY A 113 1.04 -13.74 -11.87
C GLY A 113 1.03 -14.56 -10.60
N GLU A 114 2.13 -14.62 -9.86
CA GLU A 114 2.16 -15.30 -8.58
C GLU A 114 1.55 -14.47 -7.46
N SER A 115 0.91 -15.16 -6.51
CA SER A 115 0.37 -14.54 -5.30
C SER A 115 1.50 -14.28 -4.30
N ILE A 116 1.43 -13.15 -3.62
CA ILE A 116 2.46 -12.74 -2.68
C ILE A 116 1.84 -12.02 -1.48
N ALA A 117 2.50 -12.10 -0.33
CA ALA A 117 2.20 -11.28 0.83
C ALA A 117 3.48 -10.65 1.37
N PHE A 118 3.39 -9.40 1.80
CA PHE A 118 4.53 -8.71 2.39
C PHE A 118 4.05 -7.65 3.39
N THR A 119 4.95 -7.23 4.28
CA THR A 119 4.63 -6.24 5.30
C THR A 119 5.15 -4.87 4.89
N ILE A 120 4.27 -3.88 5.02
CA ILE A 120 4.58 -2.48 4.82
C ILE A 120 4.68 -1.85 6.21
N ASP A 121 5.87 -1.35 6.58
CA ASP A 121 6.05 -0.69 7.87
C ASP A 121 5.44 0.70 7.87
N ARG A 122 5.44 1.37 6.72
CA ARG A 122 4.78 2.67 6.58
C ARG A 122 4.21 2.84 5.17
N LEU A 123 2.89 2.98 5.10
CA LEU A 123 2.20 3.35 3.87
C LEU A 123 2.15 4.88 3.78
N ASP A 124 2.51 5.43 2.64
CA ASP A 124 2.52 6.87 2.38
C ASP A 124 1.44 7.26 1.37
N ALA A 125 0.87 8.45 1.55
CA ALA A 125 -0.07 9.04 0.61
C ALA A 125 0.51 10.36 0.09
N HIS A 126 0.61 10.50 -1.21
CA HIS A 126 1.18 11.66 -1.90
C HIS A 126 0.14 12.37 -2.75
N SER A 127 0.42 13.63 -3.08
CA SER A 127 -0.36 14.33 -4.11
C SER A 127 -0.21 13.62 -5.45
N SER A 128 -1.29 13.52 -6.13
CA SER A 128 -1.37 12.88 -7.45
C SER A 128 -1.08 13.90 -8.55
#